data_7ad86ade913f5d83cbf50d32fe413599
#
_entry.id   7ad86ade913f5d83cbf50d32fe413599
#
_cell.length_a   1.000
_cell.length_b   1.000
_cell.length_c   1.000
_cell.angle_alpha   90.00
_cell.angle_beta   90.00
_cell.angle_gamma   90.00
#
_symmetry.space_group_name_H-M   'P 1'
#
loop_
_entity.id
_entity.type
_entity.pdbx_description
1 polymer ?
#
loop_
_entity_poly.entity_id
_entity_poly.type
_entity_poly.pdbx_seq_one_letter_code
_entity_poly.pdbx_strand_id
1 'polypeptide(L)'
;MKMSDNNKWVACWGNATSISNRGEAIYAKDLTLRYPIRMCFNGTMLRFRFSNLTGTEPVTLDKVFVNHIPITFGGETSVSLLPGKETESDAVSYVVHRGDTIEVSMYMAGYTQMNSGTLITGPLSKGYYAYGDFADADELPLDLTRHTNWFFFLNTVDVLTSAENHAIVCYGDSITAQSWPDYMAQQSFGTNASIIRRAVSGTRILRQYDCITYQAYGLKGVTRFPIEMNVAGASDVIIQHGINDIIHPVGTDVNPFRPWSDLPTVMEMEQGVEEIYVKPAKTMGLKVWSGTLLPIYGWRTYNEMRETMRQTFNEWLRTSPIFDGCIDFDAAVRSITDPKAFADGFDSGDHLHPSERAYEAMAQAAVHKLIRYMPRYDHEELY
;
A
#
# COMPACT_ATOMS: atom_id res chain seq x y z
N MET A 1 10.88 11.32 29.87
CA MET A 1 9.79 10.34 29.89
C MET A 1 10.38 8.98 30.27
N LYS A 2 9.95 8.32 31.36
CA LYS A 2 10.43 6.98 31.70
C LYS A 2 9.89 6.03 30.63
N MET A 3 10.78 5.31 29.95
CA MET A 3 10.39 4.18 29.09
C MET A 3 9.57 3.21 29.95
N SER A 4 8.30 3.00 29.61
CA SER A 4 7.56 1.91 30.20
C SER A 4 8.13 0.61 29.63
N ASP A 5 8.27 -0.44 30.45
CA ASP A 5 8.77 -1.76 30.03
C ASP A 5 7.85 -2.46 29.00
N ASN A 6 6.90 -1.74 28.40
CA ASN A 6 5.84 -2.26 27.54
C ASN A 6 5.77 -1.55 26.17
N ASN A 7 6.92 -1.27 25.56
CA ASN A 7 6.99 -0.73 24.20
C ASN A 7 7.27 -1.85 23.18
N LYS A 8 6.74 -1.67 21.96
CA LYS A 8 6.99 -2.56 20.80
C LYS A 8 7.18 -1.75 19.52
N TRP A 9 7.79 -2.37 18.53
CA TRP A 9 7.84 -1.84 17.18
C TRP A 9 6.47 -1.98 16.50
N VAL A 10 5.98 -0.88 15.92
CA VAL A 10 4.75 -0.84 15.11
C VAL A 10 5.02 -0.03 13.86
N ALA A 11 4.65 -0.58 12.70
CA ALA A 11 4.70 0.18 11.45
C ALA A 11 3.73 1.36 11.53
N CYS A 12 4.20 2.57 11.26
CA CYS A 12 3.37 3.78 11.25
C CYS A 12 3.09 4.30 9.83
N TRP A 13 3.87 3.83 8.85
CA TRP A 13 3.70 4.11 7.43
C TRP A 13 4.28 2.96 6.61
N GLY A 14 3.71 2.69 5.43
CA GLY A 14 4.28 1.70 4.53
C GLY A 14 3.55 1.58 3.20
N ASN A 15 4.29 1.15 2.18
CA ASN A 15 3.81 0.84 0.85
C ASN A 15 4.38 -0.50 0.35
N ALA A 16 3.71 -1.09 -0.64
CA ALA A 16 4.25 -2.20 -1.41
C ALA A 16 5.40 -1.71 -2.31
N THR A 17 6.20 -2.66 -2.82
CA THR A 17 7.18 -2.39 -3.87
C THR A 17 6.73 -3.06 -5.17
N SER A 18 6.74 -2.31 -6.26
CA SER A 18 6.41 -2.78 -7.60
C SER A 18 7.40 -2.24 -8.64
N ILE A 19 7.28 -2.72 -9.86
CA ILE A 19 8.06 -2.19 -10.98
C ILE A 19 7.49 -0.83 -11.39
N SER A 20 8.33 0.20 -11.36
CA SER A 20 7.92 1.57 -11.65
C SER A 20 7.67 1.85 -13.13
N ASN A 21 8.30 1.11 -14.02
CA ASN A 21 8.15 1.29 -15.46
C ASN A 21 7.87 -0.03 -16.17
N ARG A 22 6.95 -0.01 -17.13
CA ARG A 22 6.55 -1.18 -17.93
C ARG A 22 7.44 -1.43 -19.14
N GLY A 23 8.29 -0.49 -19.47
CA GLY A 23 9.22 -0.57 -20.60
C GLY A 23 10.65 -0.77 -20.13
N GLU A 24 11.57 -0.06 -20.78
CA GLU A 24 12.97 -0.05 -20.38
C GLU A 24 13.15 0.57 -19.01
N ALA A 25 14.19 0.13 -18.29
CA ALA A 25 14.52 0.69 -16.98
C ALA A 25 14.83 2.19 -17.11
N ILE A 26 14.27 2.97 -16.19
CA ILE A 26 14.57 4.39 -16.07
C ILE A 26 15.73 4.54 -15.08
N TYR A 27 16.69 5.38 -15.43
CA TYR A 27 17.83 5.71 -14.59
C TYR A 27 17.79 7.17 -14.18
N ALA A 28 18.15 7.42 -12.93
CA ALA A 28 18.41 8.77 -12.42
C ALA A 28 19.85 8.84 -11.92
N LYS A 29 20.39 10.05 -11.85
CA LYS A 29 21.72 10.34 -11.34
C LYS A 29 21.69 11.65 -10.58
N ASP A 30 22.49 11.75 -9.52
CA ASP A 30 22.59 12.96 -8.72
C ASP A 30 21.21 13.43 -8.25
N LEU A 31 20.47 12.53 -7.61
CA LEU A 31 19.06 12.70 -7.27
C LEU A 31 18.83 12.62 -5.76
N THR A 32 18.14 13.61 -5.20
CA THR A 32 17.55 13.53 -3.86
C THR A 32 16.05 13.28 -3.98
N LEU A 33 15.58 12.26 -3.28
CA LEU A 33 14.15 12.00 -3.01
C LEU A 33 13.84 12.41 -1.58
N ARG A 34 12.68 13.03 -1.35
CA ARG A 34 12.19 13.42 -0.02
C ARG A 34 10.72 13.09 0.15
N TYR A 35 10.42 12.33 1.20
CA TYR A 35 9.07 11.87 1.52
C TYR A 35 8.65 12.36 2.90
N PRO A 36 7.73 13.34 2.98
CA PRO A 36 7.11 13.74 4.24
C PRO A 36 6.14 12.65 4.70
N ILE A 37 6.29 12.21 5.95
CA ILE A 37 5.48 11.15 6.55
C ILE A 37 4.88 11.67 7.85
N ARG A 38 3.55 11.65 7.94
CA ARG A 38 2.83 12.05 9.14
C ARG A 38 2.83 10.91 10.16
N MET A 39 3.32 11.19 11.35
CA MET A 39 3.38 10.22 12.45
C MET A 39 1.99 10.04 13.09
N CYS A 40 1.57 8.78 13.25
CA CYS A 40 0.29 8.43 13.85
C CYS A 40 0.38 8.08 15.35
N PHE A 41 1.60 7.89 15.88
CA PHE A 41 1.87 7.53 17.27
C PHE A 41 2.97 8.40 17.87
N ASN A 42 2.95 8.52 19.20
CA ASN A 42 4.11 8.97 19.95
C ASN A 42 5.14 7.84 19.99
N GLY A 43 6.43 8.16 19.92
CA GLY A 43 7.50 7.17 19.98
C GLY A 43 8.85 7.77 20.29
N THR A 44 9.84 6.90 20.51
CA THR A 44 11.18 7.31 20.96
C THR A 44 12.30 6.87 20.03
N MET A 45 12.02 5.94 19.12
CA MET A 45 12.94 5.45 18.10
C MET A 45 12.20 5.17 16.81
N LEU A 46 12.89 5.34 15.70
CA LEU A 46 12.42 5.01 14.34
C LEU A 46 13.31 3.95 13.73
N ARG A 47 12.74 3.18 12.80
CA ARG A 47 13.44 2.21 11.97
C ARG A 47 12.82 2.23 10.58
N PHE A 48 13.66 2.08 9.55
CA PHE A 48 13.25 2.23 8.16
C PHE A 48 13.58 0.97 7.38
N ARG A 49 12.67 0.53 6.53
CA ARG A 49 12.93 -0.54 5.57
C ARG A 49 12.95 0.03 4.17
N PHE A 50 14.00 -0.33 3.43
CA PHE A 50 14.19 0.01 2.03
C PHE A 50 14.12 -1.24 1.17
N SER A 51 13.54 -1.13 -0.03
CA SER A 51 13.27 -2.26 -0.90
C SER A 51 13.79 -2.01 -2.31
N ASN A 52 14.57 -2.95 -2.81
CA ASN A 52 14.91 -3.08 -4.23
C ASN A 52 14.37 -4.41 -4.77
N LEU A 53 13.18 -4.79 -4.30
CA LEU A 53 12.56 -6.10 -4.56
C LEU A 53 12.32 -6.37 -6.05
N THR A 54 12.06 -5.32 -6.82
CA THR A 54 11.77 -5.40 -8.26
C THR A 54 12.90 -4.85 -9.13
N GLY A 55 14.01 -4.43 -8.52
CA GLY A 55 15.21 -4.02 -9.23
C GLY A 55 15.98 -5.20 -9.80
N THR A 56 16.70 -4.97 -10.88
CA THR A 56 17.58 -5.95 -11.54
C THR A 56 19.05 -5.63 -11.35
N GLU A 57 19.36 -4.46 -10.80
CA GLU A 57 20.70 -3.98 -10.50
C GLU A 57 20.78 -3.51 -9.05
N PRO A 58 21.97 -3.55 -8.39
CA PRO A 58 22.17 -2.94 -7.09
C PRO A 58 21.91 -1.43 -7.14
N VAL A 59 21.26 -0.91 -6.11
CA VAL A 59 21.02 0.53 -5.92
C VAL A 59 21.78 1.00 -4.70
N THR A 60 22.62 2.02 -4.86
CA THR A 60 23.31 2.65 -3.73
C THR A 60 22.53 3.88 -3.27
N LEU A 61 22.14 3.86 -2.00
CA LEU A 61 21.72 5.06 -1.29
C LEU A 61 22.96 5.62 -0.60
N ASP A 62 23.52 6.71 -1.15
CA ASP A 62 24.77 7.29 -0.65
C ASP A 62 24.56 8.01 0.69
N LYS A 63 23.37 8.59 0.88
CA LYS A 63 22.95 9.23 2.12
C LYS A 63 21.48 9.00 2.35
N VAL A 64 21.11 8.72 3.60
CA VAL A 64 19.71 8.67 4.03
C VAL A 64 19.57 9.43 5.33
N PHE A 65 18.57 10.30 5.42
CA PHE A 65 18.27 11.11 6.60
C PHE A 65 16.80 11.01 7.01
N VAL A 66 16.56 11.10 8.30
CA VAL A 66 15.27 11.52 8.84
C VAL A 66 15.44 12.91 9.42
N ASN A 67 14.82 13.90 8.77
CA ASN A 67 15.13 15.32 8.97
C ASN A 67 16.65 15.54 8.84
N HIS A 68 17.37 15.94 9.92
CA HIS A 68 18.83 16.14 9.92
C HIS A 68 19.62 15.00 10.57
N ILE A 69 18.96 13.90 10.94
CA ILE A 69 19.64 12.77 11.59
C ILE A 69 19.96 11.72 10.53
N PRO A 70 21.24 11.36 10.37
CA PRO A 70 21.62 10.31 9.44
C PRO A 70 21.06 8.96 9.86
N ILE A 71 20.54 8.23 8.90
CA ILE A 71 20.12 6.84 9.05
C ILE A 71 21.30 5.95 8.67
N THR A 72 21.62 4.97 9.52
CA THR A 72 22.73 4.05 9.30
C THR A 72 22.26 2.62 9.03
N PHE A 73 23.19 1.81 8.52
CA PHE A 73 23.00 0.40 8.15
C PHE A 73 24.21 -0.40 8.63
N GLY A 74 24.09 -1.03 9.80
CA GLY A 74 25.23 -1.67 10.46
C GLY A 74 26.33 -0.68 10.84
N GLY A 75 25.95 0.58 11.15
CA GLY A 75 26.87 1.67 11.48
C GLY A 75 27.35 2.51 10.27
N GLU A 76 27.13 2.06 9.04
CA GLU A 76 27.51 2.79 7.81
C GLU A 76 26.41 3.75 7.37
N THR A 77 26.79 4.92 6.83
CA THR A 77 25.84 5.96 6.37
C THR A 77 25.35 5.76 4.95
N SER A 78 25.88 4.78 4.24
CA SER A 78 25.45 4.39 2.90
C SER A 78 25.07 2.92 2.87
N VAL A 79 24.22 2.53 1.90
CA VAL A 79 23.82 1.15 1.74
C VAL A 79 23.65 0.79 0.26
N SER A 80 24.05 -0.42 -0.09
CA SER A 80 23.74 -1.02 -1.40
C SER A 80 22.54 -1.96 -1.27
N LEU A 81 21.41 -1.56 -1.86
CA LEU A 81 20.21 -2.37 -1.93
C LEU A 81 20.35 -3.38 -3.06
N LEU A 82 20.52 -4.64 -2.73
CA LEU A 82 20.69 -5.71 -3.71
C LEU A 82 19.37 -6.00 -4.45
N PRO A 83 19.43 -6.43 -5.73
CA PRO A 83 18.25 -6.82 -6.49
C PRO A 83 17.44 -7.91 -5.79
N GLY A 84 16.12 -7.77 -5.79
CA GLY A 84 15.22 -8.74 -5.16
C GLY A 84 15.29 -8.78 -3.64
N LYS A 85 15.87 -7.76 -2.97
CA LYS A 85 16.05 -7.72 -1.52
C LYS A 85 15.46 -6.47 -0.89
N GLU A 86 15.17 -6.62 0.40
CA GLU A 86 14.86 -5.52 1.30
C GLU A 86 15.98 -5.39 2.34
N THR A 87 16.22 -4.18 2.81
CA THR A 87 17.24 -3.87 3.82
C THR A 87 16.62 -2.99 4.89
N GLU A 88 16.86 -3.35 6.14
CA GLU A 88 16.40 -2.59 7.30
C GLU A 88 17.55 -1.73 7.84
N SER A 89 17.25 -0.49 8.24
CA SER A 89 18.21 0.41 8.87
C SER A 89 18.48 0.02 10.31
N ASP A 90 19.57 0.53 10.87
CA ASP A 90 19.72 0.61 12.32
C ASP A 90 18.58 1.43 12.92
N ALA A 91 18.28 1.19 14.20
CA ALA A 91 17.30 1.97 14.91
C ALA A 91 17.85 3.37 15.24
N VAL A 92 17.09 4.40 14.89
CA VAL A 92 17.45 5.81 15.11
C VAL A 92 16.75 6.32 16.37
N SER A 93 17.51 6.87 17.31
CA SER A 93 16.95 7.57 18.48
C SER A 93 16.32 8.88 18.02
N TYR A 94 15.01 8.91 17.96
CA TYR A 94 14.23 10.05 17.50
C TYR A 94 12.88 10.11 18.21
N VAL A 95 12.67 11.16 19.01
CA VAL A 95 11.37 11.36 19.66
C VAL A 95 10.40 11.96 18.68
N VAL A 96 9.28 11.28 18.48
CA VAL A 96 8.18 11.76 17.64
C VAL A 96 6.90 11.86 18.45
N HIS A 97 6.06 12.82 18.12
CA HIS A 97 4.72 12.94 18.63
C HIS A 97 3.69 12.65 17.54
N ARG A 98 2.53 12.20 17.96
CA ARG A 98 1.40 12.03 17.06
C ARG A 98 1.09 13.36 16.35
N GLY A 99 1.05 13.36 15.02
CA GLY A 99 0.81 14.54 14.20
C GLY A 99 2.05 15.20 13.65
N ASP A 100 3.24 14.90 14.20
CA ASP A 100 4.50 15.37 13.63
C ASP A 100 4.62 14.87 12.19
N THR A 101 5.29 15.64 11.36
CA THR A 101 5.73 15.21 10.04
C THR A 101 7.25 15.03 10.06
N ILE A 102 7.71 13.82 9.78
CA ILE A 102 9.11 13.54 9.54
C ILE A 102 9.38 13.56 8.04
N GLU A 103 10.56 14.00 7.64
CA GLU A 103 11.01 13.96 6.25
C GLU A 103 12.09 12.88 6.08
N VAL A 104 11.81 11.86 5.28
CA VAL A 104 12.80 10.85 4.92
C VAL A 104 13.41 11.27 3.59
N SER A 105 14.70 11.60 3.61
CA SER A 105 15.46 12.05 2.44
C SER A 105 16.50 11.01 2.06
N MET A 106 16.61 10.73 0.75
CA MET A 106 17.59 9.78 0.20
C MET A 106 18.33 10.43 -0.96
N TYR A 107 19.64 10.36 -0.97
CA TYR A 107 20.49 10.83 -2.05
C TYR A 107 21.21 9.68 -2.75
N MET A 108 21.20 9.74 -4.07
CA MET A 108 21.87 8.79 -4.97
C MET A 108 22.76 9.55 -5.93
N ALA A 109 24.10 9.44 -5.73
CA ALA A 109 25.08 10.19 -6.53
C ALA A 109 25.29 9.59 -7.93
N GLY A 110 25.28 8.25 -8.01
CA GLY A 110 25.55 7.49 -9.23
C GLY A 110 24.33 7.26 -10.10
N TYR A 111 24.53 6.61 -11.25
CA TYR A 111 23.40 6.12 -12.05
C TYR A 111 22.66 5.05 -11.28
N THR A 112 21.40 5.32 -11.01
CA THR A 112 20.52 4.51 -10.18
C THR A 112 19.35 4.03 -10.99
N GLN A 113 19.13 2.71 -11.03
CA GLN A 113 17.95 2.11 -11.64
C GLN A 113 16.73 2.41 -10.79
N MET A 114 15.79 3.22 -11.31
CA MET A 114 14.55 3.62 -10.64
C MET A 114 13.44 2.58 -10.87
N ASN A 115 13.71 1.32 -10.59
CA ASN A 115 12.81 0.22 -10.94
C ASN A 115 11.95 -0.26 -9.76
N SER A 116 12.36 -0.01 -8.53
CA SER A 116 11.65 -0.40 -7.32
C SER A 116 10.92 0.79 -6.71
N GLY A 117 9.64 0.87 -6.96
CA GLY A 117 8.79 1.94 -6.46
C GLY A 117 7.32 1.57 -6.54
N THR A 118 6.47 2.44 -6.02
CA THR A 118 5.02 2.30 -6.15
C THR A 118 4.38 3.65 -6.44
N LEU A 119 3.44 3.66 -7.38
CA LEU A 119 2.59 4.81 -7.63
C LEU A 119 1.39 4.75 -6.68
N ILE A 120 1.28 5.74 -5.83
CA ILE A 120 0.17 5.87 -4.88
C ILE A 120 -0.43 7.26 -4.96
N THR A 121 -1.71 7.37 -4.65
CA THR A 121 -2.41 8.64 -4.55
C THR A 121 -3.07 8.76 -3.19
N GLY A 122 -3.43 9.96 -2.83
CA GLY A 122 -4.13 10.27 -1.60
C GLY A 122 -3.63 11.54 -0.94
N PRO A 123 -4.37 12.06 0.02
CA PRO A 123 -4.04 13.32 0.68
C PRO A 123 -2.75 13.27 1.52
N LEU A 124 -2.30 12.08 1.92
CA LEU A 124 -1.07 11.86 2.69
C LEU A 124 0.09 11.31 1.85
N SER A 125 -0.13 11.10 0.54
CA SER A 125 0.82 10.43 -0.36
C SER A 125 1.45 11.42 -1.34
N LYS A 126 2.31 12.30 -0.82
CA LYS A 126 3.08 13.26 -1.61
C LYS A 126 4.56 13.08 -1.36
N GLY A 127 5.34 13.11 -2.43
CA GLY A 127 6.79 13.12 -2.38
C GLY A 127 7.37 14.26 -3.19
N TYR A 128 8.67 14.47 -3.01
CA TYR A 128 9.42 15.51 -3.70
C TYR A 128 10.74 14.94 -4.19
N TYR A 129 11.28 15.55 -5.23
CA TYR A 129 12.63 15.26 -5.68
C TYR A 129 13.31 16.52 -6.27
N ALA A 130 14.62 16.53 -6.19
CA ALA A 130 15.47 17.50 -6.86
C ALA A 130 16.77 16.83 -7.28
N TYR A 131 17.35 17.27 -8.39
CA TYR A 131 18.69 16.83 -8.80
C TYR A 131 19.73 17.62 -8.00
N GLY A 132 20.68 16.91 -7.43
CA GLY A 132 21.70 17.39 -6.49
C GLY A 132 21.60 16.75 -5.11
N ASP A 133 22.63 16.95 -4.29
CA ASP A 133 22.72 16.44 -2.92
C ASP A 133 22.06 17.43 -1.93
N PHE A 134 20.82 17.18 -1.61
CA PHE A 134 20.02 17.94 -0.65
C PHE A 134 19.48 17.06 0.48
N ALA A 135 20.07 15.89 0.72
CA ALA A 135 19.53 14.93 1.68
C ALA A 135 19.48 15.51 3.11
N ASP A 136 20.44 16.34 3.50
CA ASP A 136 20.55 16.98 4.81
C ASP A 136 20.17 18.49 4.76
N ALA A 137 19.57 18.96 3.69
CA ALA A 137 19.16 20.35 3.59
C ALA A 137 17.82 20.59 4.29
N ASP A 138 17.66 21.77 4.93
CA ASP A 138 16.39 22.19 5.55
C ASP A 138 15.25 22.17 4.54
N GLU A 139 15.50 22.68 3.35
CA GLU A 139 14.54 22.74 2.26
C GLU A 139 15.17 22.28 0.94
N LEU A 140 14.38 21.66 0.08
CA LEU A 140 14.79 21.46 -1.30
C LEU A 140 14.73 22.81 -2.05
N PRO A 141 15.66 23.09 -2.99
CA PRO A 141 15.64 24.32 -3.75
C PRO A 141 14.33 24.54 -4.51
N LEU A 142 13.67 25.67 -4.31
CA LEU A 142 12.33 25.96 -4.86
C LEU A 142 12.25 25.86 -6.39
N ASP A 143 13.31 26.28 -7.08
CA ASP A 143 13.40 26.25 -8.55
C ASP A 143 13.70 24.86 -9.13
N LEU A 144 14.27 23.96 -8.31
CA LEU A 144 14.66 22.61 -8.72
C LEU A 144 13.69 21.53 -8.23
N THR A 145 12.87 21.82 -7.22
CA THR A 145 11.97 20.84 -6.60
C THR A 145 10.82 20.46 -7.53
N ARG A 146 10.56 19.17 -7.62
CA ARG A 146 9.43 18.58 -8.34
C ARG A 146 8.61 17.70 -7.42
N HIS A 147 7.31 17.65 -7.67
CA HIS A 147 6.41 16.74 -6.97
C HIS A 147 6.40 15.37 -7.62
N THR A 148 6.20 14.32 -6.81
CA THR A 148 6.02 12.97 -7.29
C THR A 148 5.01 12.21 -6.42
N ASN A 149 4.24 11.33 -7.04
CA ASN A 149 3.44 10.31 -6.37
C ASN A 149 4.11 8.92 -6.44
N TRP A 150 5.29 8.85 -7.03
CA TRP A 150 6.13 7.67 -6.99
C TRP A 150 6.97 7.65 -5.71
N PHE A 151 6.81 6.58 -4.95
CA PHE A 151 7.63 6.30 -3.77
C PHE A 151 8.62 5.20 -4.12
N PHE A 152 9.87 5.60 -4.31
CA PHE A 152 10.97 4.71 -4.64
C PHE A 152 11.70 4.27 -3.38
N PHE A 153 12.05 3.03 -3.33
CA PHE A 153 12.89 2.37 -2.33
C PHE A 153 12.34 2.36 -0.92
N LEU A 154 11.84 3.45 -0.37
CA LEU A 154 11.28 3.46 0.99
C LEU A 154 10.01 2.59 1.04
N ASN A 155 10.04 1.55 1.88
CA ASN A 155 8.97 0.56 1.99
C ASN A 155 8.16 0.68 3.28
N THR A 156 8.82 0.86 4.42
CA THR A 156 8.14 0.91 5.73
C THR A 156 8.88 1.84 6.68
N VAL A 157 8.13 2.53 7.53
CA VAL A 157 8.63 3.26 8.70
C VAL A 157 8.00 2.65 9.94
N ASP A 158 8.83 2.11 10.82
CA ASP A 158 8.43 1.58 12.12
C ASP A 158 8.77 2.58 13.22
N VAL A 159 7.95 2.61 14.25
CA VAL A 159 8.15 3.42 15.45
C VAL A 159 8.15 2.53 16.70
N LEU A 160 9.06 2.76 17.63
CA LEU A 160 9.03 2.13 18.96
C LEU A 160 8.04 2.89 19.84
N THR A 161 6.89 2.27 20.09
CA THR A 161 5.72 2.91 20.69
C THR A 161 5.03 1.99 21.69
N SER A 162 3.95 2.48 22.37
CA SER A 162 3.16 1.69 23.29
C SER A 162 2.66 0.38 22.69
N ALA A 163 2.66 -0.69 23.50
CA ALA A 163 2.17 -2.01 23.10
C ALA A 163 0.68 -2.04 22.72
N GLU A 164 -0.09 -1.02 23.11
CA GLU A 164 -1.50 -0.86 22.72
C GLU A 164 -1.69 -0.48 21.25
N ASN A 165 -0.68 0.17 20.65
CA ASN A 165 -0.72 0.57 19.25
C ASN A 165 -0.52 -0.65 18.34
N HIS A 166 -1.15 -0.63 17.17
CA HIS A 166 -1.11 -1.71 16.20
C HIS A 166 -1.26 -1.19 14.77
N ALA A 167 -0.93 -2.04 13.80
CA ALA A 167 -1.06 -1.73 12.39
C ALA A 167 -2.21 -2.53 11.74
N ILE A 168 -2.97 -1.87 10.88
CA ILE A 168 -3.97 -2.46 9.98
C ILE A 168 -3.39 -2.44 8.57
N VAL A 169 -3.27 -3.59 7.94
CA VAL A 169 -2.73 -3.71 6.59
C VAL A 169 -3.87 -3.63 5.56
N CYS A 170 -3.74 -2.74 4.58
CA CYS A 170 -4.64 -2.65 3.43
C CYS A 170 -3.98 -3.33 2.23
N TYR A 171 -4.38 -4.56 1.93
CA TYR A 171 -3.84 -5.37 0.85
C TYR A 171 -4.76 -5.36 -0.37
N GLY A 172 -4.20 -5.13 -1.56
CA GLY A 172 -5.01 -5.11 -2.77
C GLY A 172 -4.25 -4.77 -4.06
N ASP A 173 -5.00 -4.28 -5.02
CA ASP A 173 -4.56 -3.86 -6.35
C ASP A 173 -4.55 -2.33 -6.53
N SER A 174 -4.84 -1.83 -7.76
CA SER A 174 -4.85 -0.39 -8.06
C SER A 174 -5.88 0.39 -7.23
N ILE A 175 -7.00 -0.20 -6.88
CA ILE A 175 -8.04 0.45 -6.08
C ILE A 175 -7.52 0.72 -4.66
N THR A 176 -6.78 -0.22 -4.09
CA THR A 176 -6.15 -0.06 -2.78
C THR A 176 -4.83 0.74 -2.84
N ALA A 177 -4.13 0.77 -3.97
CA ALA A 177 -2.96 1.63 -4.16
C ALA A 177 -3.31 3.12 -4.22
N GLN A 178 -4.58 3.45 -4.45
CA GLN A 178 -5.07 4.83 -4.49
C GLN A 178 -5.57 5.31 -3.11
N SER A 179 -6.45 6.28 -3.08
CA SER A 179 -6.63 7.21 -1.96
C SER A 179 -7.34 6.68 -0.71
N TRP A 180 -8.12 5.57 -0.77
CA TRP A 180 -8.92 5.17 0.38
C TRP A 180 -8.10 4.80 1.65
N PRO A 181 -6.88 4.20 1.57
CA PRO A 181 -6.10 3.97 2.77
C PRO A 181 -5.63 5.26 3.44
N ASP A 182 -5.33 6.32 2.66
CA ASP A 182 -4.98 7.63 3.19
C ASP A 182 -6.16 8.29 3.91
N TYR A 183 -7.37 8.24 3.32
CA TYR A 183 -8.57 8.73 3.98
C TYR A 183 -8.88 7.92 5.24
N MET A 184 -8.66 6.60 5.22
CA MET A 184 -8.78 5.77 6.42
C MET A 184 -7.78 6.20 7.49
N ALA A 185 -6.53 6.49 7.13
CA ALA A 185 -5.51 6.99 8.05
C ALA A 185 -5.87 8.36 8.65
N GLN A 186 -6.46 9.26 7.85
CA GLN A 186 -6.95 10.55 8.36
C GLN A 186 -8.11 10.38 9.33
N GLN A 187 -9.09 9.54 8.98
CA GLN A 187 -10.29 9.32 9.79
C GLN A 187 -10.02 8.53 11.08
N SER A 188 -8.96 7.71 11.09
CA SER A 188 -8.51 6.96 12.27
C SER A 188 -7.46 7.69 13.10
N PHE A 189 -7.09 8.91 12.71
CA PHE A 189 -6.11 9.69 13.44
C PHE A 189 -6.58 9.95 14.88
N GLY A 190 -5.69 9.76 15.85
CA GLY A 190 -6.02 9.84 17.26
C GLY A 190 -6.39 8.49 17.92
N THR A 191 -6.47 7.41 17.14
CA THR A 191 -6.68 6.05 17.66
C THR A 191 -5.35 5.29 17.85
N ASN A 192 -5.43 4.04 18.27
CA ASN A 192 -4.26 3.15 18.42
C ASN A 192 -3.90 2.42 17.12
N ALA A 193 -4.53 2.75 16.00
CA ALA A 193 -4.33 2.08 14.72
C ALA A 193 -3.52 2.94 13.76
N SER A 194 -2.51 2.34 13.11
CA SER A 194 -1.90 2.84 11.88
C SER A 194 -2.46 2.11 10.67
N ILE A 195 -2.46 2.75 9.52
CA ILE A 195 -2.94 2.19 8.26
C ILE A 195 -1.75 1.99 7.32
N ILE A 196 -1.48 0.75 6.96
CA ILE A 196 -0.32 0.36 6.16
C ILE A 196 -0.82 -0.15 4.79
N ARG A 197 -0.46 0.56 3.74
CA ARG A 197 -0.82 0.18 2.38
C ARG A 197 0.12 -0.91 1.86
N ARG A 198 -0.44 -2.00 1.36
CA ARG A 198 0.27 -3.09 0.68
C ARG A 198 -0.46 -3.44 -0.62
N ALA A 199 -0.39 -2.53 -1.59
CA ALA A 199 -1.17 -2.63 -2.80
C ALA A 199 -0.33 -2.37 -4.06
N VAL A 200 -0.54 -3.19 -5.10
CA VAL A 200 0.16 -3.09 -6.38
C VAL A 200 -0.86 -3.14 -7.52
N SER A 201 -0.87 -2.08 -8.32
CA SER A 201 -1.80 -1.90 -9.44
C SER A 201 -1.75 -3.07 -10.44
N GLY A 202 -2.93 -3.56 -10.82
CA GLY A 202 -3.07 -4.58 -11.86
C GLY A 202 -2.82 -6.01 -11.41
N THR A 203 -2.47 -6.25 -10.14
CA THR A 203 -2.19 -7.59 -9.62
C THR A 203 -3.45 -8.45 -9.54
N ARG A 204 -3.24 -9.77 -9.63
CA ARG A 204 -4.26 -10.82 -9.58
C ARG A 204 -3.98 -11.80 -8.44
N ILE A 205 -5.00 -12.48 -7.97
CA ILE A 205 -4.88 -13.51 -6.93
C ILE A 205 -4.08 -14.71 -7.48
N LEU A 206 -4.50 -15.23 -8.64
CA LEU A 206 -4.10 -16.56 -9.14
C LEU A 206 -3.01 -16.51 -10.21
N ARG A 207 -2.90 -15.42 -10.96
CA ARG A 207 -2.02 -15.30 -12.13
C ARG A 207 -1.16 -14.05 -12.04
N GLN A 208 -0.06 -14.06 -12.75
CA GLN A 208 0.75 -12.87 -13.05
C GLN A 208 1.01 -12.82 -14.55
N TYR A 209 1.43 -11.66 -15.04
CA TYR A 209 1.82 -11.53 -16.44
C TYR A 209 3.31 -11.83 -16.57
N ASP A 210 3.63 -12.83 -17.40
CA ASP A 210 5.00 -13.29 -17.66
C ASP A 210 5.62 -12.64 -18.90
N CYS A 211 5.27 -11.37 -19.16
CA CYS A 211 5.81 -10.61 -20.26
C CYS A 211 6.28 -9.23 -19.81
N ILE A 212 7.26 -8.66 -20.51
CA ILE A 212 7.87 -7.37 -20.18
C ILE A 212 6.83 -6.27 -20.03
N THR A 213 5.84 -6.20 -20.92
CA THR A 213 4.78 -5.18 -20.92
C THR A 213 3.94 -5.18 -19.64
N TYR A 214 3.83 -6.31 -18.95
CA TYR A 214 2.95 -6.47 -17.78
C TYR A 214 3.69 -6.76 -16.46
N GLN A 215 5.01 -6.76 -16.46
CA GLN A 215 5.79 -6.91 -15.23
C GLN A 215 5.41 -5.90 -14.15
N ALA A 216 5.09 -4.66 -14.55
CA ALA A 216 4.64 -3.61 -13.63
C ALA A 216 3.32 -3.93 -12.91
N TYR A 217 2.56 -4.93 -13.37
CA TYR A 217 1.39 -5.42 -12.66
C TYR A 217 1.75 -6.36 -11.49
N GLY A 218 3.03 -6.56 -11.22
CA GLY A 218 3.51 -7.26 -10.04
C GLY A 218 3.24 -8.77 -10.04
N LEU A 219 3.69 -9.38 -8.96
CA LEU A 219 3.61 -10.82 -8.74
C LEU A 219 2.20 -11.23 -8.33
N LYS A 220 1.84 -12.50 -8.59
CA LYS A 220 0.58 -13.09 -8.12
C LYS A 220 0.53 -13.19 -6.59
N GLY A 221 -0.68 -13.29 -6.06
CA GLY A 221 -0.96 -13.24 -4.62
C GLY A 221 -0.12 -14.17 -3.78
N VAL A 222 0.06 -15.43 -4.18
CA VAL A 222 0.83 -16.43 -3.42
C VAL A 222 2.29 -16.04 -3.23
N THR A 223 2.88 -15.33 -4.18
CA THR A 223 4.27 -14.86 -4.08
C THR A 223 4.37 -13.54 -3.32
N ARG A 224 3.41 -12.64 -3.54
CA ARG A 224 3.44 -11.28 -3.00
C ARG A 224 3.01 -11.22 -1.53
N PHE A 225 1.95 -11.94 -1.15
CA PHE A 225 1.31 -11.82 0.15
C PHE A 225 2.26 -12.07 1.34
N PRO A 226 3.09 -13.12 1.38
CA PRO A 226 4.00 -13.37 2.49
C PRO A 226 5.02 -12.22 2.69
N ILE A 227 5.46 -11.59 1.61
CA ILE A 227 6.41 -10.47 1.65
C ILE A 227 5.71 -9.22 2.21
N GLU A 228 4.51 -8.93 1.72
CA GLU A 228 3.74 -7.74 2.07
C GLU A 228 3.20 -7.77 3.51
N MET A 229 3.01 -8.96 4.09
CA MET A 229 2.55 -9.12 5.48
C MET A 229 3.68 -9.01 6.51
N ASN A 230 4.93 -8.79 6.10
CA ASN A 230 6.02 -8.48 7.02
C ASN A 230 5.89 -7.03 7.53
N VAL A 231 4.94 -6.80 8.44
CA VAL A 231 4.58 -5.50 9.01
C VAL A 231 4.63 -5.58 10.53
N ALA A 232 5.51 -4.79 11.14
CA ALA A 232 5.67 -4.77 12.58
C ALA A 232 4.37 -4.32 13.28
N GLY A 233 3.93 -5.06 14.29
CA GLY A 233 2.74 -4.74 15.07
C GLY A 233 1.42 -4.90 14.31
N ALA A 234 1.38 -5.57 13.16
CA ALA A 234 0.14 -5.86 12.46
C ALA A 234 -0.80 -6.71 13.31
N SER A 235 -2.07 -6.36 13.33
CA SER A 235 -3.14 -7.08 14.02
C SER A 235 -4.26 -7.50 13.06
N ASP A 236 -4.45 -6.74 11.99
CA ASP A 236 -5.55 -6.90 11.05
C ASP A 236 -5.07 -6.73 9.61
N VAL A 237 -5.70 -7.45 8.67
CA VAL A 237 -5.54 -7.22 7.25
C VAL A 237 -6.90 -7.10 6.57
N ILE A 238 -7.04 -6.05 5.75
CA ILE A 238 -8.18 -5.84 4.84
C ILE A 238 -7.73 -6.31 3.46
N ILE A 239 -8.43 -7.27 2.88
CA ILE A 239 -8.12 -7.81 1.55
C ILE A 239 -9.18 -7.35 0.56
N GLN A 240 -8.83 -6.38 -0.29
CA GLN A 240 -9.66 -5.90 -1.41
C GLN A 240 -8.92 -6.24 -2.71
N HIS A 241 -9.10 -7.47 -3.21
CA HIS A 241 -8.31 -8.01 -4.32
C HIS A 241 -9.12 -9.04 -5.12
N GLY A 242 -8.91 -9.09 -6.46
CA GLY A 242 -9.53 -10.10 -7.33
C GLY A 242 -10.25 -9.53 -8.55
N ILE A 243 -10.49 -8.21 -8.63
CA ILE A 243 -11.17 -7.63 -9.80
C ILE A 243 -10.39 -7.89 -11.09
N ASN A 244 -9.06 -7.85 -11.03
CA ASN A 244 -8.20 -8.07 -12.19
C ASN A 244 -8.18 -9.53 -12.68
N ASP A 245 -8.50 -10.49 -11.82
CA ASP A 245 -8.71 -11.88 -12.23
C ASP A 245 -9.93 -11.98 -13.16
N ILE A 246 -10.96 -11.17 -12.92
CA ILE A 246 -12.19 -11.14 -13.71
C ILE A 246 -12.05 -10.34 -14.99
N ILE A 247 -11.43 -9.14 -14.93
CA ILE A 247 -11.49 -8.18 -16.06
C ILE A 247 -10.33 -8.26 -17.05
N HIS A 248 -9.18 -8.85 -16.66
CA HIS A 248 -8.00 -8.86 -17.51
C HIS A 248 -8.01 -9.93 -18.63
N PRO A 249 -8.49 -11.16 -18.45
CA PRO A 249 -8.56 -12.14 -19.54
C PRO A 249 -9.52 -11.66 -20.63
N VAL A 250 -9.05 -11.58 -21.88
CA VAL A 250 -9.84 -11.04 -23.03
C VAL A 250 -9.73 -11.90 -24.28
N GLY A 251 -8.87 -12.95 -24.26
CA GLY A 251 -8.57 -13.79 -25.40
C GLY A 251 -7.30 -13.37 -26.13
N THR A 252 -6.62 -14.36 -26.69
CA THR A 252 -5.34 -14.14 -27.42
C THR A 252 -5.51 -13.42 -28.75
N ASP A 253 -6.70 -13.43 -29.30
CA ASP A 253 -7.12 -12.66 -30.48
C ASP A 253 -7.19 -11.15 -30.20
N VAL A 254 -7.49 -10.76 -28.95
CA VAL A 254 -7.50 -9.36 -28.48
C VAL A 254 -6.15 -8.94 -27.92
N ASN A 255 -5.55 -9.82 -27.13
CA ASN A 255 -4.24 -9.56 -26.51
C ASN A 255 -3.53 -10.90 -26.25
N PRO A 256 -2.36 -11.16 -26.88
CA PRO A 256 -1.65 -12.44 -26.79
C PRO A 256 -1.24 -12.82 -25.36
N PHE A 257 -1.18 -11.85 -24.44
CA PHE A 257 -0.79 -12.06 -23.05
C PHE A 257 -1.97 -12.18 -22.10
N ARG A 258 -3.22 -12.21 -22.62
CA ARG A 258 -4.45 -12.24 -21.83
C ARG A 258 -5.41 -13.35 -22.29
N PRO A 259 -4.94 -14.61 -22.31
CA PRO A 259 -5.75 -15.72 -22.82
C PRO A 259 -7.00 -15.94 -21.97
N TRP A 260 -8.05 -16.49 -22.59
CA TRP A 260 -9.27 -16.90 -21.85
C TRP A 260 -8.99 -18.00 -20.82
N SER A 261 -7.93 -18.80 -21.01
CA SER A 261 -7.51 -19.80 -20.02
C SER A 261 -7.07 -19.20 -18.68
N ASP A 262 -6.82 -17.89 -18.64
CA ASP A 262 -6.49 -17.17 -17.40
C ASP A 262 -7.73 -16.72 -16.61
N LEU A 263 -8.93 -16.78 -17.22
CA LEU A 263 -10.17 -16.44 -16.54
C LEU A 263 -10.54 -17.56 -15.56
N PRO A 264 -10.51 -17.29 -14.25
CA PRO A 264 -10.85 -18.30 -13.26
C PRO A 264 -12.36 -18.51 -13.17
N THR A 265 -12.76 -19.61 -12.57
CA THR A 265 -14.09 -19.74 -11.98
C THR A 265 -14.15 -18.97 -10.65
N VAL A 266 -15.36 -18.64 -10.18
CA VAL A 266 -15.54 -18.02 -8.85
C VAL A 266 -15.01 -18.94 -7.76
N MET A 267 -15.22 -20.23 -7.85
CA MET A 267 -14.72 -21.23 -6.90
C MET A 267 -13.19 -21.25 -6.82
N GLU A 268 -12.48 -21.11 -7.94
CA GLU A 268 -11.02 -20.99 -7.94
C GLU A 268 -10.56 -19.70 -7.25
N MET A 269 -11.31 -18.59 -7.41
CA MET A 269 -11.01 -17.34 -6.71
C MET A 269 -11.24 -17.50 -5.19
N GLU A 270 -12.33 -18.12 -4.77
CA GLU A 270 -12.66 -18.40 -3.37
C GLU A 270 -11.57 -19.25 -2.72
N GLN A 271 -11.21 -20.38 -3.34
CA GLN A 271 -10.13 -21.24 -2.90
C GLN A 271 -8.78 -20.50 -2.85
N GLY A 272 -8.50 -19.69 -3.87
CA GLY A 272 -7.29 -18.88 -3.92
C GLY A 272 -7.21 -17.91 -2.74
N VAL A 273 -8.27 -17.19 -2.43
CA VAL A 273 -8.30 -16.28 -1.27
C VAL A 273 -8.12 -17.04 0.04
N GLU A 274 -8.80 -18.17 0.20
CA GLU A 274 -8.68 -18.99 1.42
C GLU A 274 -7.25 -19.49 1.63
N GLU A 275 -6.64 -20.09 0.60
CA GLU A 275 -5.34 -20.75 0.72
C GLU A 275 -4.17 -19.74 0.72
N ILE A 276 -4.27 -18.68 -0.08
CA ILE A 276 -3.18 -17.74 -0.31
C ILE A 276 -3.16 -16.62 0.74
N TYR A 277 -4.33 -16.18 1.22
CA TYR A 277 -4.45 -15.03 2.10
C TYR A 277 -4.94 -15.39 3.50
N VAL A 278 -6.12 -16.02 3.61
CA VAL A 278 -6.80 -16.19 4.91
C VAL A 278 -6.01 -17.14 5.82
N LYS A 279 -5.65 -18.33 5.34
CA LYS A 279 -4.89 -19.29 6.13
C LYS A 279 -3.51 -18.75 6.57
N PRO A 280 -2.68 -18.18 5.66
CA PRO A 280 -1.41 -17.58 6.07
C PRO A 280 -1.59 -16.42 7.06
N ALA A 281 -2.54 -15.50 6.82
CA ALA A 281 -2.79 -14.38 7.71
C ALA A 281 -3.19 -14.86 9.13
N LYS A 282 -4.09 -15.81 9.23
CA LYS A 282 -4.48 -16.40 10.52
C LYS A 282 -3.32 -17.14 11.21
N THR A 283 -2.45 -17.79 10.45
CA THR A 283 -1.23 -18.40 11.00
C THR A 283 -0.28 -17.34 11.58
N MET A 284 -0.26 -16.13 11.01
CA MET A 284 0.47 -14.97 11.54
C MET A 284 -0.25 -14.29 12.73
N GLY A 285 -1.44 -14.75 13.11
CA GLY A 285 -2.24 -14.17 14.18
C GLY A 285 -3.06 -12.95 13.79
N LEU A 286 -3.22 -12.66 12.49
CA LEU A 286 -3.99 -11.52 12.01
C LEU A 286 -5.48 -11.83 11.96
N LYS A 287 -6.31 -10.84 12.25
CA LYS A 287 -7.72 -10.84 11.85
C LYS A 287 -7.82 -10.49 10.37
N VAL A 288 -8.68 -11.19 9.67
CA VAL A 288 -8.82 -11.07 8.21
C VAL A 288 -10.20 -10.52 7.84
N TRP A 289 -10.21 -9.35 7.21
CA TRP A 289 -11.40 -8.67 6.76
C TRP A 289 -11.48 -8.73 5.24
N SER A 290 -12.59 -9.25 4.71
CA SER A 290 -12.84 -9.18 3.28
C SER A 290 -13.27 -7.78 2.87
N GLY A 291 -12.84 -7.34 1.68
CA GLY A 291 -13.33 -6.13 1.00
C GLY A 291 -14.00 -6.51 -0.32
N THR A 292 -15.26 -6.13 -0.51
CA THR A 292 -15.99 -6.47 -1.75
C THR A 292 -15.43 -5.74 -2.97
N LEU A 293 -15.53 -6.39 -4.14
CA LEU A 293 -15.14 -5.81 -5.44
C LEU A 293 -16.15 -4.78 -5.90
N LEU A 294 -15.67 -3.66 -6.42
CA LEU A 294 -16.48 -2.51 -6.82
C LEU A 294 -17.25 -2.76 -8.12
N PRO A 295 -18.27 -1.93 -8.43
CA PRO A 295 -18.98 -1.97 -9.70
C PRO A 295 -18.06 -1.83 -10.91
N ILE A 296 -18.44 -2.46 -12.03
CA ILE A 296 -17.66 -2.44 -13.28
C ILE A 296 -18.50 -2.12 -14.51
N TYR A 297 -19.76 -1.68 -14.34
CA TYR A 297 -20.62 -1.34 -15.48
C TYR A 297 -20.03 -0.17 -16.26
N GLY A 298 -19.84 -0.35 -17.55
CA GLY A 298 -19.19 0.63 -18.43
C GLY A 298 -17.67 0.41 -18.62
N TRP A 299 -17.02 -0.42 -17.81
CA TRP A 299 -15.62 -0.77 -18.04
C TRP A 299 -15.43 -1.47 -19.40
N ARG A 300 -14.33 -1.17 -20.09
CA ARG A 300 -14.03 -1.63 -21.46
C ARG A 300 -14.15 -3.13 -21.72
N THR A 301 -14.04 -3.97 -20.69
CA THR A 301 -14.19 -5.42 -20.80
C THR A 301 -15.44 -5.95 -20.10
N TYR A 302 -16.35 -5.04 -19.70
CA TYR A 302 -17.62 -5.40 -19.10
C TYR A 302 -18.45 -6.32 -19.99
N ASN A 303 -19.05 -7.32 -19.37
CA ASN A 303 -20.19 -8.09 -19.90
C ASN A 303 -20.93 -8.74 -18.72
N GLU A 304 -22.13 -9.26 -18.97
CA GLU A 304 -23.00 -9.85 -17.93
C GLU A 304 -22.36 -11.08 -17.24
N MET A 305 -21.51 -11.83 -17.93
CA MET A 305 -20.79 -12.96 -17.33
C MET A 305 -19.82 -12.46 -16.25
N ARG A 306 -19.02 -11.43 -16.53
CA ARG A 306 -18.07 -10.86 -15.57
C ARG A 306 -18.78 -10.21 -14.40
N GLU A 307 -19.90 -9.55 -14.64
CA GLU A 307 -20.72 -8.97 -13.59
C GLU A 307 -21.32 -10.08 -12.69
N THR A 308 -21.80 -11.16 -13.28
CA THR A 308 -22.28 -12.32 -12.52
C THR A 308 -21.17 -12.91 -11.66
N MET A 309 -19.94 -13.06 -12.19
CA MET A 309 -18.79 -13.52 -11.43
C MET A 309 -18.48 -12.58 -10.25
N ARG A 310 -18.44 -11.26 -10.50
CA ARG A 310 -18.20 -10.25 -9.46
C ARG A 310 -19.26 -10.32 -8.35
N GLN A 311 -20.53 -10.38 -8.71
CA GLN A 311 -21.63 -10.45 -7.74
C GLN A 311 -21.59 -11.73 -6.92
N THR A 312 -21.36 -12.88 -7.57
CA THR A 312 -21.24 -14.18 -6.88
C THR A 312 -20.06 -14.21 -5.92
N PHE A 313 -18.92 -13.68 -6.36
CA PHE A 313 -17.73 -13.59 -5.50
C PHE A 313 -17.96 -12.60 -4.33
N ASN A 314 -18.61 -11.47 -4.58
CA ASN A 314 -18.97 -10.51 -3.53
C ASN A 314 -19.94 -11.12 -2.48
N GLU A 315 -20.88 -11.95 -2.91
CA GLU A 315 -21.78 -12.62 -1.97
C GLU A 315 -21.01 -13.58 -1.06
N TRP A 316 -20.05 -14.35 -1.61
CA TRP A 316 -19.17 -15.15 -0.82
C TRP A 316 -18.30 -14.33 0.14
N LEU A 317 -17.73 -13.20 -0.30
CA LEU A 317 -16.96 -12.30 0.54
C LEU A 317 -17.76 -11.74 1.73
N ARG A 318 -19.09 -11.51 1.54
CA ARG A 318 -19.99 -11.02 2.58
C ARG A 318 -20.37 -12.08 3.60
N THR A 319 -20.54 -13.33 3.17
CA THR A 319 -21.20 -14.37 3.94
C THR A 319 -20.28 -15.47 4.46
N SER A 320 -19.09 -15.57 3.89
CA SER A 320 -18.16 -16.65 4.25
C SER A 320 -17.64 -16.51 5.69
N PRO A 321 -17.74 -17.58 6.50
CA PRO A 321 -17.29 -17.58 7.89
C PRO A 321 -15.77 -17.65 8.06
N ILE A 322 -15.01 -17.76 6.96
CA ILE A 322 -13.55 -17.80 7.04
C ILE A 322 -12.95 -16.41 7.40
N PHE A 323 -13.69 -15.34 7.17
CA PHE A 323 -13.29 -13.97 7.51
C PHE A 323 -13.77 -13.60 8.92
N ASP A 324 -13.05 -12.70 9.57
CA ASP A 324 -13.46 -12.08 10.83
C ASP A 324 -14.56 -11.02 10.62
N GLY A 325 -14.79 -10.63 9.39
CA GLY A 325 -15.88 -9.80 8.93
C GLY A 325 -15.66 -9.29 7.51
N CYS A 326 -16.67 -8.57 7.00
CA CYS A 326 -16.66 -7.99 5.66
C CYS A 326 -16.80 -6.46 5.74
N ILE A 327 -16.02 -5.75 4.92
CA ILE A 327 -16.17 -4.33 4.60
C ILE A 327 -16.81 -4.26 3.22
N ASP A 328 -18.08 -3.91 3.17
CA ASP A 328 -18.84 -3.88 1.91
C ASP A 328 -18.55 -2.59 1.14
N PHE A 329 -17.39 -2.54 0.48
CA PHE A 329 -17.00 -1.41 -0.35
C PHE A 329 -17.94 -1.23 -1.55
N ASP A 330 -18.44 -2.32 -2.13
CA ASP A 330 -19.45 -2.28 -3.20
C ASP A 330 -20.69 -1.51 -2.76
N ALA A 331 -21.25 -1.86 -1.60
CA ALA A 331 -22.41 -1.15 -1.05
C ALA A 331 -22.12 0.33 -0.74
N ALA A 332 -20.88 0.67 -0.39
CA ALA A 332 -20.51 2.05 -0.08
C ALA A 332 -20.47 2.96 -1.32
N VAL A 333 -20.26 2.38 -2.52
CA VAL A 333 -20.00 3.19 -3.73
C VAL A 333 -20.96 2.93 -4.89
N ARG A 334 -21.75 1.84 -4.86
CA ARG A 334 -22.67 1.49 -5.95
C ARG A 334 -23.90 2.38 -5.98
N SER A 335 -24.47 2.53 -7.15
CA SER A 335 -25.78 3.17 -7.34
C SER A 335 -26.89 2.35 -6.67
N ILE A 336 -27.86 3.05 -6.08
CA ILE A 336 -29.05 2.44 -5.50
C ILE A 336 -30.01 1.97 -6.61
N THR A 337 -30.06 2.66 -7.73
CA THR A 337 -30.97 2.38 -8.84
C THR A 337 -30.41 1.35 -9.81
N ASP A 338 -29.09 1.28 -9.97
CA ASP A 338 -28.39 0.28 -10.76
C ASP A 338 -27.15 -0.23 -10.02
N PRO A 339 -27.24 -1.31 -9.24
CA PRO A 339 -26.14 -1.81 -8.42
C PRO A 339 -24.92 -2.31 -9.20
N LYS A 340 -24.98 -2.39 -10.53
CA LYS A 340 -23.84 -2.74 -11.38
C LYS A 340 -22.92 -1.54 -11.62
N ALA A 341 -23.41 -0.31 -11.43
CA ALA A 341 -22.74 0.94 -11.68
C ALA A 341 -22.34 1.67 -10.39
N PHE A 342 -21.36 2.56 -10.49
CA PHE A 342 -21.08 3.52 -9.42
C PHE A 342 -22.26 4.49 -9.23
N ALA A 343 -22.42 5.00 -8.01
CA ALA A 343 -23.30 6.11 -7.74
C ALA A 343 -22.82 7.39 -8.45
N ASP A 344 -23.72 8.34 -8.66
CA ASP A 344 -23.40 9.60 -9.32
C ASP A 344 -22.24 10.32 -8.62
N GLY A 345 -21.19 10.65 -9.41
CA GLY A 345 -19.99 11.32 -8.93
C GLY A 345 -19.00 10.41 -8.17
N PHE A 346 -19.23 9.08 -8.16
CA PHE A 346 -18.34 8.11 -7.51
C PHE A 346 -17.40 7.40 -8.49
N ASP A 347 -17.65 7.50 -9.79
CA ASP A 347 -16.78 7.00 -10.86
C ASP A 347 -15.69 8.03 -11.19
N SER A 348 -14.46 7.60 -11.40
CA SER A 348 -13.37 8.47 -11.90
C SER A 348 -13.53 8.83 -13.38
N GLY A 349 -14.43 8.14 -14.09
CA GLY A 349 -14.68 8.29 -15.52
C GLY A 349 -14.18 7.12 -16.37
N ASP A 350 -13.51 6.14 -15.77
CA ASP A 350 -13.07 4.93 -16.47
C ASP A 350 -13.94 3.70 -16.18
N HIS A 351 -14.93 3.84 -15.29
CA HIS A 351 -15.89 2.81 -14.88
C HIS A 351 -15.27 1.60 -14.15
N LEU A 352 -14.12 1.79 -13.53
CA LEU A 352 -13.42 0.80 -12.70
C LEU A 352 -12.86 1.40 -11.42
N HIS A 353 -12.21 2.56 -11.54
CA HIS A 353 -11.59 3.22 -10.40
C HIS A 353 -12.53 4.25 -9.79
N PRO A 354 -12.62 4.29 -8.46
CA PRO A 354 -13.40 5.30 -7.73
C PRO A 354 -12.91 6.73 -7.96
N SER A 355 -13.81 7.69 -7.85
CA SER A 355 -13.44 9.09 -7.63
C SER A 355 -12.91 9.31 -6.21
N GLU A 356 -12.29 10.47 -5.93
CA GLU A 356 -11.82 10.82 -4.58
C GLU A 356 -12.97 10.75 -3.55
N ARG A 357 -14.17 11.19 -3.92
CA ARG A 357 -15.37 11.11 -3.08
C ARG A 357 -15.75 9.66 -2.75
N ALA A 358 -15.59 8.75 -3.69
CA ALA A 358 -15.87 7.34 -3.48
C ALA A 358 -14.79 6.68 -2.61
N TYR A 359 -13.53 7.06 -2.79
CA TYR A 359 -12.46 6.60 -1.90
C TYR A 359 -12.67 7.04 -0.45
N GLU A 360 -13.16 8.26 -0.23
CA GLU A 360 -13.52 8.74 1.11
C GLU A 360 -14.67 7.90 1.72
N ALA A 361 -15.70 7.55 0.92
CA ALA A 361 -16.79 6.68 1.36
C ALA A 361 -16.31 5.26 1.68
N MET A 362 -15.38 4.70 0.89
CA MET A 362 -14.74 3.41 1.18
C MET A 362 -13.99 3.46 2.52
N ALA A 363 -13.20 4.49 2.73
CA ALA A 363 -12.48 4.71 3.99
C ALA A 363 -13.43 4.77 5.17
N GLN A 364 -14.53 5.51 5.05
CA GLN A 364 -15.56 5.62 6.09
C GLN A 364 -16.18 4.26 6.42
N ALA A 365 -16.45 3.41 5.41
CA ALA A 365 -16.96 2.06 5.61
C ALA A 365 -15.96 1.19 6.40
N ALA A 366 -14.66 1.29 6.06
CA ALA A 366 -13.60 0.56 6.76
C ALA A 366 -13.43 1.04 8.22
N VAL A 367 -13.38 2.35 8.44
CA VAL A 367 -13.29 2.96 9.77
C VAL A 367 -14.50 2.56 10.63
N HIS A 368 -15.71 2.66 10.08
CA HIS A 368 -16.93 2.28 10.80
C HIS A 368 -16.90 0.83 11.27
N LYS A 369 -16.35 -0.06 10.45
CA LYS A 369 -16.29 -1.49 10.75
C LYS A 369 -15.19 -1.85 11.76
N LEU A 370 -13.99 -1.27 11.59
CA LEU A 370 -12.80 -1.67 12.34
C LEU A 370 -12.53 -0.79 13.58
N ILE A 371 -12.75 0.51 13.46
CA ILE A 371 -12.27 1.48 14.44
C ILE A 371 -13.35 1.87 15.45
N ARG A 372 -14.60 1.56 15.16
CA ARG A 372 -15.74 1.86 16.07
C ARG A 372 -15.61 1.24 17.47
N TYR A 373 -14.83 0.17 17.59
CA TYR A 373 -14.63 -0.56 18.85
C TYR A 373 -13.29 -0.25 19.54
N MET A 374 -12.51 0.68 18.97
CA MET A 374 -11.24 1.08 19.59
C MET A 374 -11.45 2.25 20.54
N PRO A 375 -10.81 2.26 21.72
CA PRO A 375 -10.88 3.41 22.60
C PRO A 375 -10.26 4.62 21.89
N ARG A 376 -11.02 5.70 21.79
CA ARG A 376 -10.48 7.00 21.41
C ARG A 376 -9.87 7.61 22.65
N TYR A 377 -8.60 7.97 22.62
CA TYR A 377 -8.01 8.80 23.66
C TYR A 377 -8.59 10.21 23.51
N ASP A 378 -9.31 10.66 24.54
CA ASP A 378 -9.83 12.02 24.59
C ASP A 378 -8.68 13.03 24.59
N HIS A 379 -8.89 14.13 23.86
CA HIS A 379 -7.90 15.17 23.57
C HIS A 379 -7.59 16.10 24.79
N GLU A 380 -7.73 15.65 26.02
CA GLU A 380 -7.63 16.51 27.22
C GLU A 380 -6.22 16.70 27.81
N GLU A 381 -5.14 16.27 27.13
CA GLU A 381 -3.78 16.57 27.62
C GLU A 381 -2.89 17.31 26.59
N LEU A 382 -3.43 18.33 25.96
CA LEU A 382 -2.63 19.28 25.17
C LEU A 382 -2.92 20.73 25.64
N TYR A 383 -2.53 21.04 26.89
CA TYR A 383 -2.26 22.42 27.32
C TYR A 383 -1.00 22.44 28.18
#